data_e593c90a58c209aa15f5ec25dafcfedd
#
_entry.id   e593c90a58c209aa15f5ec25dafcfedd
#
_cell.length_a   1.000
_cell.length_b   1.000
_cell.length_c   1.000
_cell.angle_alpha   90.00
_cell.angle_beta   90.00
_cell.angle_gamma   90.00
#
_symmetry.space_group_name_H-M   'P 1'
#
loop_
_entity.id
_entity.type
_entity.pdbx_description
1 polymer ?
#
loop_
_entity_poly.entity_id
_entity_poly.type
_entity_poly.pdbx_seq_one_letter_code
_entity_poly.pdbx_strand_id
1 'polypeptide(L)'
;MKLNLFEKLITNNPVRASIQRRIEGPMLRKMGSQDAYPLSLEIGCGAGVGAEVIAEQFGAKKVIAADIDPQQIELARKNLIPELKEKIEFKVEDAMALDEPDETFDAVFSFGVLHHMEDWRKAVREISRVLKRGGEFFFEEPFRPFLRNVFVRTFTDHPRGGEFDFEEFKDELNQNNIGIVDMKRIKDIAIFCVGRKQ
;
A
#
# COMPACT_ATOMS: atom_id res chain seq x y z
N MET A 1 9.59 -3.05 9.06
CA MET A 1 10.16 -4.41 9.39
C MET A 1 10.29 -5.21 8.10
N LYS A 2 11.32 -6.06 7.96
CA LYS A 2 11.42 -6.94 6.78
C LYS A 2 10.58 -8.19 6.99
N LEU A 3 9.85 -8.62 5.94
CA LEU A 3 9.08 -9.86 5.95
C LEU A 3 9.97 -11.09 6.13
N ASN A 4 9.50 -12.08 6.88
CA ASN A 4 10.16 -13.37 6.97
C ASN A 4 10.02 -14.18 5.65
N LEU A 5 10.73 -15.32 5.53
CA LEU A 5 10.74 -16.12 4.30
C LEU A 5 9.34 -16.63 3.92
N PHE A 6 8.54 -17.01 4.91
CA PHE A 6 7.20 -17.56 4.69
C PHE A 6 6.23 -16.48 4.21
N GLU A 7 6.28 -15.29 4.82
CA GLU A 7 5.52 -14.11 4.38
C GLU A 7 5.86 -13.72 2.94
N LYS A 8 7.16 -13.69 2.60
CA LYS A 8 7.62 -13.45 1.22
C LYS A 8 7.08 -14.48 0.22
N LEU A 9 6.99 -15.76 0.61
CA LEU A 9 6.39 -16.80 -0.25
C LEU A 9 4.89 -16.60 -0.45
N ILE A 10 4.17 -16.16 0.58
CA ILE A 10 2.72 -15.88 0.49
C ILE A 10 2.45 -14.63 -0.33
N THR A 11 3.20 -13.56 -0.11
CA THR A 11 2.97 -12.28 -0.79
C THR A 11 3.45 -12.29 -2.25
N ASN A 12 4.54 -13.01 -2.56
CA ASN A 12 5.17 -13.02 -3.89
C ASN A 12 4.69 -14.19 -4.79
N ASN A 13 3.57 -14.86 -4.46
CA ASN A 13 3.10 -15.96 -5.29
C ASN A 13 2.17 -15.51 -6.45
N PRO A 14 2.08 -16.29 -7.56
CA PRO A 14 1.28 -15.92 -8.72
C PRO A 14 -0.23 -15.77 -8.45
N VAL A 15 -0.76 -16.50 -7.45
CA VAL A 15 -2.18 -16.43 -7.08
C VAL A 15 -2.47 -15.06 -6.45
N ARG A 16 -1.63 -14.62 -5.49
CA ARG A 16 -1.74 -13.28 -4.88
C ARG A 16 -1.64 -12.17 -5.94
N ALA A 17 -0.67 -12.30 -6.84
CA ALA A 17 -0.51 -11.37 -7.96
C ALA A 17 -1.76 -11.31 -8.86
N SER A 18 -2.38 -12.47 -9.16
CA SER A 18 -3.61 -12.53 -9.95
C SER A 18 -4.79 -11.89 -9.24
N ILE A 19 -4.94 -12.08 -7.92
CA ILE A 19 -5.97 -11.45 -7.10
C ILE A 19 -5.79 -9.92 -7.12
N GLN A 20 -4.57 -9.44 -6.91
CA GLN A 20 -4.27 -8.01 -6.91
C GLN A 20 -4.59 -7.35 -8.26
N ARG A 21 -4.20 -7.97 -9.38
CA ARG A 21 -4.48 -7.44 -10.72
C ARG A 21 -5.94 -7.49 -11.12
N ARG A 22 -6.68 -8.54 -10.77
CA ARG A 22 -8.02 -8.81 -11.31
C ARG A 22 -9.16 -8.45 -10.37
N ILE A 23 -8.90 -8.32 -9.07
CA ILE A 23 -9.92 -8.07 -8.05
C ILE A 23 -9.64 -6.78 -7.31
N GLU A 24 -8.48 -6.68 -6.64
CA GLU A 24 -8.17 -5.56 -5.73
C GLU A 24 -7.95 -4.26 -6.50
N GLY A 25 -7.10 -4.27 -7.52
CA GLY A 25 -6.85 -3.10 -8.37
C GLY A 25 -8.12 -2.54 -9.00
N PRO A 26 -8.93 -3.33 -9.74
CA PRO A 26 -10.19 -2.85 -10.29
C PRO A 26 -11.20 -2.38 -9.24
N MET A 27 -11.20 -2.99 -8.06
CA MET A 27 -12.09 -2.58 -6.97
C MET A 27 -11.68 -1.22 -6.42
N LEU A 28 -10.41 -1.04 -6.04
CA LEU A 28 -9.89 0.25 -5.57
C LEU A 28 -10.01 1.33 -6.65
N ARG A 29 -9.77 0.99 -7.92
CA ARG A 29 -9.92 1.94 -9.03
C ARG A 29 -11.33 2.52 -9.13
N LYS A 30 -12.37 1.71 -8.92
CA LYS A 30 -13.77 2.14 -8.93
C LYS A 30 -14.14 3.02 -7.73
N MET A 31 -13.40 2.92 -6.64
CA MET A 31 -13.61 3.72 -5.43
C MET A 31 -12.94 5.10 -5.52
N GLY A 32 -11.91 5.23 -6.35
CA GLY A 32 -11.24 6.49 -6.61
C GLY A 32 -12.12 7.47 -7.36
N SER A 33 -11.96 8.76 -7.07
CA SER A 33 -12.83 9.83 -7.60
C SER A 33 -12.26 10.54 -8.82
N GLN A 34 -10.97 10.37 -9.12
CA GLN A 34 -10.31 11.03 -10.24
C GLN A 34 -10.16 10.06 -11.43
N ASP A 35 -10.13 10.59 -12.65
CA ASP A 35 -9.94 9.78 -13.86
C ASP A 35 -8.53 9.22 -13.98
N ALA A 36 -7.52 9.90 -13.42
CA ALA A 36 -6.13 9.50 -13.43
C ALA A 36 -5.36 10.05 -12.24
N TYR A 37 -4.28 9.35 -11.87
CA TYR A 37 -3.33 9.71 -10.81
C TYR A 37 -1.91 9.74 -11.41
N PRO A 38 -1.54 10.85 -12.11
CA PRO A 38 -0.35 10.89 -12.96
C PRO A 38 0.96 10.59 -12.25
N LEU A 39 1.15 11.08 -11.03
CA LEU A 39 2.31 10.77 -10.20
C LEU A 39 1.86 10.06 -8.93
N SER A 40 2.18 8.78 -8.85
CA SER A 40 1.73 7.89 -7.77
C SER A 40 2.91 7.32 -6.98
N LEU A 41 2.70 7.07 -5.69
CA LEU A 41 3.63 6.37 -4.81
C LEU A 41 2.99 5.05 -4.38
N GLU A 42 3.74 3.95 -4.41
CA GLU A 42 3.41 2.72 -3.67
C GLU A 42 4.40 2.55 -2.52
N ILE A 43 3.90 2.36 -1.31
CA ILE A 43 4.70 1.98 -0.14
C ILE A 43 4.63 0.47 0.08
N GLY A 44 5.78 -0.17 0.39
CA GLY A 44 5.86 -1.62 0.59
C GLY A 44 5.58 -2.42 -0.68
N CYS A 45 6.21 -2.05 -1.79
CA CYS A 45 5.90 -2.61 -3.11
C CYS A 45 6.24 -4.09 -3.29
N GLY A 46 7.00 -4.70 -2.37
CA GLY A 46 7.38 -6.11 -2.44
C GLY A 46 8.01 -6.48 -3.80
N ALA A 47 7.44 -7.49 -4.46
CA ALA A 47 7.90 -7.96 -5.78
C ALA A 47 7.43 -7.08 -6.97
N GLY A 48 6.78 -5.94 -6.74
CA GLY A 48 6.45 -4.93 -7.74
C GLY A 48 5.08 -5.08 -8.44
N VAL A 49 4.26 -6.04 -8.04
CA VAL A 49 2.94 -6.30 -8.66
C VAL A 49 2.00 -5.12 -8.51
N GLY A 50 1.97 -4.48 -7.34
CA GLY A 50 1.13 -3.31 -7.10
C GLY A 50 1.53 -2.12 -7.96
N ALA A 51 2.84 -1.87 -8.15
CA ALA A 51 3.33 -0.82 -9.03
C ALA A 51 2.86 -1.00 -10.48
N GLU A 52 2.85 -2.25 -10.99
CA GLU A 52 2.32 -2.55 -12.31
C GLU A 52 0.81 -2.32 -12.39
N VAL A 53 0.05 -2.74 -11.36
CA VAL A 53 -1.41 -2.47 -11.27
C VAL A 53 -1.69 -0.97 -11.29
N ILE A 54 -0.93 -0.17 -10.54
CA ILE A 54 -1.07 1.29 -10.51
C ILE A 54 -0.78 1.89 -11.89
N ALA A 55 0.31 1.47 -12.53
CA ALA A 55 0.71 1.96 -13.84
C ALA A 55 -0.29 1.63 -14.95
N GLU A 56 -0.94 0.45 -14.88
CA GLU A 56 -1.89 -0.03 -15.89
C GLU A 56 -3.32 0.46 -15.67
N GLN A 57 -3.77 0.57 -14.40
CA GLN A 57 -5.19 0.72 -14.09
C GLN A 57 -5.56 2.10 -13.55
N PHE A 58 -4.61 2.88 -13.01
CA PHE A 58 -4.88 4.16 -12.37
C PHE A 58 -4.48 5.38 -13.20
N GLY A 59 -4.12 5.17 -14.46
CA GLY A 59 -3.72 6.26 -15.36
C GLY A 59 -2.40 6.93 -14.96
N ALA A 60 -1.54 6.23 -14.20
CA ALA A 60 -0.26 6.76 -13.77
C ALA A 60 0.70 6.94 -14.96
N LYS A 61 1.31 8.11 -15.03
CA LYS A 61 2.42 8.41 -15.95
C LYS A 61 3.76 8.01 -15.35
N LYS A 62 3.86 8.17 -14.02
CA LYS A 62 5.03 7.77 -13.23
C LYS A 62 4.57 7.15 -11.91
N VAL A 63 5.15 6.02 -11.54
CA VAL A 63 4.98 5.36 -10.25
C VAL A 63 6.35 5.29 -9.57
N ILE A 64 6.45 5.83 -8.36
CA ILE A 64 7.55 5.54 -7.45
C ILE A 64 7.08 4.38 -6.57
N ALA A 65 7.86 3.30 -6.55
CA ALA A 65 7.53 2.10 -5.78
C ALA A 65 8.63 1.83 -4.76
N ALA A 66 8.28 2.02 -3.49
CA ALA A 66 9.21 1.98 -2.37
C ALA A 66 9.06 0.70 -1.53
N ASP A 67 10.17 0.14 -1.09
CA ASP A 67 10.22 -0.94 -0.10
C ASP A 67 11.48 -0.81 0.76
N ILE A 68 11.36 -1.10 2.04
CA ILE A 68 12.49 -1.05 2.98
C ILE A 68 13.50 -2.19 2.77
N ASP A 69 13.09 -3.27 2.09
CA ASP A 69 13.95 -4.43 1.83
C ASP A 69 14.60 -4.35 0.44
N PRO A 70 15.92 -4.12 0.34
CA PRO A 70 16.63 -4.09 -0.93
C PRO A 70 16.45 -5.37 -1.79
N GLN A 71 16.24 -6.53 -1.15
CA GLN A 71 16.00 -7.78 -1.86
C GLN A 71 14.65 -7.78 -2.60
N GLN A 72 13.63 -7.14 -2.02
CA GLN A 72 12.34 -6.96 -2.69
C GLN A 72 12.47 -6.01 -3.88
N ILE A 73 13.21 -4.93 -3.72
CA ILE A 73 13.48 -4.00 -4.83
C ILE A 73 14.25 -4.68 -5.98
N GLU A 74 15.24 -5.52 -5.68
CA GLU A 74 15.92 -6.29 -6.73
C GLU A 74 14.97 -7.26 -7.44
N LEU A 75 14.12 -7.95 -6.67
CA LEU A 75 13.11 -8.86 -7.22
C LEU A 75 12.10 -8.12 -8.08
N ALA A 76 11.61 -6.97 -7.62
CA ALA A 76 10.68 -6.12 -8.36
C ALA A 76 11.26 -5.66 -9.70
N ARG A 77 12.52 -5.19 -9.70
CA ARG A 77 13.23 -4.80 -10.94
C ARG A 77 13.39 -5.96 -11.92
N LYS A 78 13.64 -7.17 -11.40
CA LYS A 78 13.78 -8.38 -12.23
C LYS A 78 12.45 -8.83 -12.83
N ASN A 79 11.35 -8.67 -12.10
CA ASN A 79 10.01 -9.09 -12.51
C ASN A 79 9.32 -8.06 -13.41
N LEU A 80 9.79 -6.80 -13.42
CA LEU A 80 9.15 -5.70 -14.13
C LEU A 80 9.03 -6.00 -15.62
N ILE A 81 7.80 -5.93 -16.13
CA ILE A 81 7.53 -6.09 -17.56
C ILE A 81 8.16 -4.93 -18.34
N PRO A 82 8.80 -5.23 -19.51
CA PRO A 82 9.56 -4.24 -20.26
C PRO A 82 8.79 -2.97 -20.62
N GLU A 83 7.50 -3.09 -20.89
CA GLU A 83 6.60 -2.02 -21.31
C GLU A 83 6.37 -0.95 -20.23
N LEU A 84 6.61 -1.28 -18.97
CA LEU A 84 6.41 -0.37 -17.84
C LEU A 84 7.72 0.23 -17.29
N LYS A 85 8.89 -0.11 -17.85
CA LYS A 85 10.20 0.35 -17.35
C LYS A 85 10.34 1.87 -17.27
N GLU A 86 9.78 2.59 -18.23
CA GLU A 86 9.82 4.07 -18.23
C GLU A 86 8.83 4.69 -17.25
N LYS A 87 7.83 3.91 -16.81
CA LYS A 87 6.79 4.40 -15.91
C LYS A 87 7.07 4.12 -14.44
N ILE A 88 7.79 3.04 -14.11
CA ILE A 88 7.98 2.58 -12.74
C ILE A 88 9.43 2.76 -12.31
N GLU A 89 9.62 3.42 -11.19
CA GLU A 89 10.91 3.58 -10.51
C GLU A 89 10.86 2.91 -9.14
N PHE A 90 11.79 1.97 -8.90
CA PHE A 90 11.89 1.28 -7.62
C PHE A 90 12.96 1.92 -6.73
N LYS A 91 12.60 2.22 -5.47
CA LYS A 91 13.49 2.80 -4.46
C LYS A 91 13.54 1.95 -3.20
N VAL A 92 14.72 1.88 -2.57
CA VAL A 92 14.84 1.35 -1.21
C VAL A 92 14.56 2.51 -0.26
N GLU A 93 13.43 2.46 0.46
CA GLU A 93 12.98 3.58 1.27
C GLU A 93 12.07 3.13 2.42
N ASP A 94 12.11 3.85 3.53
CA ASP A 94 11.25 3.60 4.69
C ASP A 94 9.99 4.46 4.60
N ALA A 95 8.82 3.83 4.53
CA ALA A 95 7.54 4.54 4.51
C ALA A 95 7.28 5.41 5.76
N MET A 96 8.04 5.23 6.83
CA MET A 96 8.01 6.08 8.02
C MET A 96 8.92 7.30 7.94
N ALA A 97 9.69 7.46 6.84
CA ALA A 97 10.61 8.58 6.63
C ALA A 97 10.90 8.70 5.13
N LEU A 98 9.91 9.19 4.36
CA LEU A 98 9.98 9.33 2.91
C LEU A 98 10.87 10.52 2.51
N ASP A 99 11.73 10.30 1.51
CA ASP A 99 12.64 11.35 0.99
C ASP A 99 11.92 12.35 0.08
N GLU A 100 10.70 12.05 -0.36
CA GLU A 100 9.93 12.90 -1.25
C GLU A 100 9.45 14.17 -0.57
N PRO A 101 9.43 15.31 -1.32
CA PRO A 101 8.90 16.58 -0.80
C PRO A 101 7.41 16.50 -0.44
N ASP A 102 6.95 17.47 0.36
CA ASP A 102 5.54 17.66 0.66
C ASP A 102 4.72 17.84 -0.62
N GLU A 103 3.48 17.40 -0.60
CA GLU A 103 2.50 17.61 -1.68
C GLU A 103 3.00 17.22 -3.08
N THR A 104 3.70 16.07 -3.17
CA THR A 104 4.29 15.57 -4.41
C THR A 104 3.32 14.69 -5.21
N PHE A 105 2.60 13.78 -4.56
CA PHE A 105 1.86 12.73 -5.24
C PHE A 105 0.37 13.03 -5.40
N ASP A 106 -0.17 12.63 -6.54
CA ASP A 106 -1.62 12.64 -6.80
C ASP A 106 -2.31 11.50 -6.06
N ALA A 107 -1.63 10.37 -5.89
CA ALA A 107 -2.09 9.25 -5.08
C ALA A 107 -0.94 8.51 -4.38
N VAL A 108 -1.26 7.95 -3.20
CA VAL A 108 -0.42 6.96 -2.49
C VAL A 108 -1.19 5.65 -2.36
N PHE A 109 -0.48 4.53 -2.51
CA PHE A 109 -1.03 3.18 -2.45
C PHE A 109 -0.33 2.34 -1.39
N SER A 110 -1.12 1.51 -0.67
CA SER A 110 -0.63 0.51 0.29
C SER A 110 -1.45 -0.78 0.17
N PHE A 111 -0.80 -1.88 -0.19
CA PHE A 111 -1.45 -3.19 -0.35
C PHE A 111 -1.02 -4.14 0.77
N GLY A 112 -1.66 -4.04 1.95
CA GLY A 112 -1.40 -4.90 3.09
C GLY A 112 -0.03 -4.71 3.72
N VAL A 113 0.37 -3.48 4.01
CA VAL A 113 1.74 -3.14 4.45
C VAL A 113 1.78 -2.52 5.84
N LEU A 114 0.81 -1.65 6.19
CA LEU A 114 0.86 -0.85 7.40
C LEU A 114 0.86 -1.71 8.68
N HIS A 115 0.17 -2.84 8.67
CA HIS A 115 0.14 -3.78 9.81
C HIS A 115 1.48 -4.44 10.11
N HIS A 116 2.46 -4.37 9.20
CA HIS A 116 3.84 -4.82 9.42
C HIS A 116 4.75 -3.75 10.04
N MET A 117 4.26 -2.52 10.22
CA MET A 117 5.06 -1.41 10.75
C MET A 117 4.88 -1.28 12.27
N GLU A 118 5.97 -1.07 12.99
CA GLU A 118 5.92 -0.81 14.44
C GLU A 118 5.19 0.49 14.76
N ASP A 119 5.43 1.53 13.97
CA ASP A 119 4.76 2.84 14.06
C ASP A 119 4.05 3.19 12.74
N TRP A 120 2.97 2.48 12.45
CA TRP A 120 2.14 2.76 11.29
C TRP A 120 1.55 4.18 11.29
N ARG A 121 1.40 4.81 12.46
CA ARG A 121 0.96 6.21 12.56
C ARG A 121 1.96 7.17 11.94
N LYS A 122 3.26 6.87 12.11
CA LYS A 122 4.31 7.66 11.46
C LYS A 122 4.24 7.53 9.94
N ALA A 123 3.96 6.34 9.43
CA ALA A 123 3.74 6.15 7.99
C ALA A 123 2.50 6.92 7.49
N VAL A 124 1.39 6.94 8.24
CA VAL A 124 0.20 7.75 7.90
C VAL A 124 0.53 9.24 7.84
N ARG A 125 1.34 9.76 8.77
CA ARG A 125 1.81 11.17 8.72
C ARG A 125 2.62 11.45 7.48
N GLU A 126 3.55 10.58 7.11
CA GLU A 126 4.35 10.71 5.88
C GLU A 126 3.48 10.61 4.62
N ILE A 127 2.54 9.66 4.57
CA ILE A 127 1.55 9.55 3.49
C ILE A 127 0.79 10.87 3.33
N SER A 128 0.28 11.43 4.43
CA SER A 128 -0.39 12.73 4.38
C SER A 128 0.54 13.84 3.91
N ARG A 129 1.78 13.87 4.38
CA ARG A 129 2.75 14.91 4.01
C ARG A 129 3.01 14.92 2.51
N VAL A 130 3.29 13.75 1.92
CA VAL A 130 3.65 13.65 0.50
C VAL A 130 2.47 13.71 -0.46
N LEU A 131 1.23 13.45 0.01
CA LEU A 131 0.02 13.63 -0.79
C LEU A 131 -0.24 15.12 -1.06
N LYS A 132 -0.61 15.46 -2.29
CA LYS A 132 -1.18 16.76 -2.64
C LYS A 132 -2.53 16.97 -1.95
N ARG A 133 -2.93 18.23 -1.77
CA ARG A 133 -4.32 18.54 -1.40
C ARG A 133 -5.27 18.01 -2.47
N GLY A 134 -6.31 17.30 -2.06
CA GLY A 134 -7.22 16.58 -2.96
C GLY A 134 -6.67 15.27 -3.51
N GLY A 135 -5.40 14.92 -3.21
CA GLY A 135 -4.81 13.63 -3.53
C GLY A 135 -5.43 12.48 -2.74
N GLU A 136 -5.36 11.27 -3.26
CA GLU A 136 -6.05 10.12 -2.69
C GLU A 136 -5.09 9.04 -2.16
N PHE A 137 -5.43 8.49 -0.98
CA PHE A 137 -4.76 7.36 -0.37
C PHE A 137 -5.59 6.10 -0.56
N PHE A 138 -5.10 5.17 -1.37
CA PHE A 138 -5.68 3.86 -1.62
C PHE A 138 -5.01 2.82 -0.75
N PHE A 139 -5.80 2.09 0.03
CA PHE A 139 -5.21 1.04 0.86
C PHE A 139 -6.11 -0.19 1.00
N GLU A 140 -5.45 -1.31 1.16
CA GLU A 140 -6.04 -2.59 1.56
C GLU A 140 -5.29 -3.05 2.81
N GLU A 141 -6.04 -3.37 3.88
CA GLU A 141 -5.42 -3.86 5.12
C GLU A 141 -6.24 -5.03 5.71
N PRO A 142 -5.59 -6.06 6.21
CA PRO A 142 -6.26 -7.10 6.98
C PRO A 142 -6.66 -6.58 8.36
N PHE A 143 -7.80 -7.06 8.86
CA PHE A 143 -8.25 -6.71 10.20
C PHE A 143 -7.51 -7.48 11.30
N ARG A 144 -7.40 -6.86 12.50
CA ARG A 144 -6.85 -7.46 13.72
C ARG A 144 -7.42 -8.87 14.03
N PRO A 145 -8.73 -9.17 13.92
CA PRO A 145 -9.24 -10.53 14.15
C PRO A 145 -8.63 -11.56 13.22
N PHE A 146 -8.40 -11.23 11.95
CA PHE A 146 -7.75 -12.13 11.00
C PHE A 146 -6.28 -12.34 11.35
N LEU A 147 -5.56 -11.27 11.67
CA LEU A 147 -4.13 -11.32 12.07
C LEU A 147 -3.92 -12.11 13.37
N ARG A 148 -4.89 -12.08 14.29
CA ARG A 148 -4.85 -12.81 15.57
C ARG A 148 -5.27 -14.28 15.46
N ASN A 149 -5.70 -14.74 14.31
CA ASN A 149 -6.00 -16.15 14.09
C ASN A 149 -4.73 -16.98 14.40
N VAL A 150 -4.88 -18.06 15.17
CA VAL A 150 -3.77 -18.91 15.64
C VAL A 150 -2.92 -19.42 14.47
N PHE A 151 -3.55 -19.77 13.35
CA PHE A 151 -2.83 -20.21 12.14
C PHE A 151 -2.00 -19.09 11.53
N VAL A 152 -2.53 -17.87 11.42
CA VAL A 152 -1.78 -16.72 10.88
C VAL A 152 -0.59 -16.41 11.78
N ARG A 153 -0.80 -16.31 13.10
CA ARG A 153 0.26 -16.04 14.08
C ARG A 153 1.38 -17.07 14.15
N THR A 154 1.10 -18.33 13.79
CA THR A 154 2.12 -19.39 13.82
C THR A 154 3.15 -19.22 12.71
N PHE A 155 2.77 -18.58 11.60
CA PHE A 155 3.59 -18.49 10.39
C PHE A 155 4.03 -17.06 10.04
N THR A 156 3.50 -16.04 10.73
CA THR A 156 3.79 -14.64 10.44
C THR A 156 4.35 -13.92 11.68
N ASP A 157 5.35 -13.07 11.44
CA ASP A 157 5.98 -12.23 12.46
C ASP A 157 5.38 -10.81 12.38
N HIS A 158 4.28 -10.58 13.09
CA HIS A 158 3.72 -9.23 13.19
C HIS A 158 4.21 -8.53 14.45
N PRO A 159 4.73 -7.29 14.34
CA PRO A 159 5.10 -6.50 15.50
C PRO A 159 3.85 -6.22 16.36
N ARG A 160 3.98 -6.34 17.68
CA ARG A 160 2.86 -6.09 18.62
C ARG A 160 2.28 -4.67 18.52
N GLY A 161 3.01 -3.71 17.95
CA GLY A 161 2.59 -2.32 17.72
C GLY A 161 1.91 -2.09 16.37
N GLY A 162 2.03 -3.00 15.40
CA GLY A 162 1.47 -2.87 14.05
C GLY A 162 -0.02 -3.22 13.93
N GLU A 163 -0.58 -3.89 14.94
CA GLU A 163 -2.00 -4.22 14.93
C GLU A 163 -2.86 -3.00 15.30
N PHE A 164 -3.77 -2.63 14.43
CA PHE A 164 -4.76 -1.58 14.68
C PHE A 164 -6.17 -2.08 14.40
N ASP A 165 -7.18 -1.47 15.00
CA ASP A 165 -8.55 -1.62 14.56
C ASP A 165 -8.95 -0.47 13.62
N PHE A 166 -10.13 -0.61 13.02
CA PHE A 166 -10.57 0.34 12.01
C PHE A 166 -10.81 1.74 12.58
N GLU A 167 -11.34 1.85 13.79
CA GLU A 167 -11.63 3.16 14.39
C GLU A 167 -10.33 3.89 14.76
N GLU A 168 -9.34 3.17 15.34
CA GLU A 168 -8.00 3.74 15.58
C GLU A 168 -7.36 4.25 14.29
N PHE A 169 -7.49 3.48 13.20
CA PHE A 169 -6.91 3.86 11.90
C PHE A 169 -7.62 5.06 11.29
N LYS A 170 -8.96 5.08 11.33
CA LYS A 170 -9.78 6.18 10.87
C LYS A 170 -9.50 7.48 11.63
N ASP A 171 -9.34 7.39 12.95
CA ASP A 171 -9.01 8.54 13.78
C ASP A 171 -7.63 9.11 13.41
N GLU A 172 -6.63 8.26 13.18
CA GLU A 172 -5.30 8.69 12.73
C GLU A 172 -5.34 9.34 11.34
N LEU A 173 -6.12 8.78 10.39
CA LEU A 173 -6.32 9.40 9.08
C LEU A 173 -6.91 10.81 9.22
N ASN A 174 -7.97 10.96 10.03
CA ASN A 174 -8.63 12.24 10.27
C ASN A 174 -7.69 13.26 10.94
N GLN A 175 -6.89 12.85 11.91
CA GLN A 175 -5.88 13.71 12.56
C GLN A 175 -4.82 14.21 11.57
N ASN A 176 -4.58 13.45 10.50
CA ASN A 176 -3.66 13.80 9.42
C ASN A 176 -4.36 14.38 8.18
N ASN A 177 -5.57 14.95 8.34
CA ASN A 177 -6.35 15.59 7.28
C ASN A 177 -6.68 14.66 6.10
N ILE A 178 -6.79 13.35 6.32
CA ILE A 178 -7.25 12.38 5.30
C ILE A 178 -8.65 11.92 5.68
N GLY A 179 -9.65 12.41 4.98
CA GLY A 179 -11.05 11.98 5.14
C GLY A 179 -11.36 10.76 4.29
N ILE A 180 -12.03 9.74 4.84
CA ILE A 180 -12.46 8.55 4.09
C ILE A 180 -13.55 8.96 3.08
N VAL A 181 -13.34 8.61 1.81
CA VAL A 181 -14.25 8.90 0.68
C VAL A 181 -15.12 7.69 0.35
N ASP A 182 -14.51 6.51 0.29
CA ASP A 182 -15.21 5.25 0.03
C ASP A 182 -14.53 4.09 0.77
N MET A 183 -15.33 3.08 1.14
CA MET A 183 -14.85 1.96 1.93
C MET A 183 -15.64 0.69 1.64
N LYS A 184 -14.93 -0.44 1.50
CA LYS A 184 -15.54 -1.76 1.40
C LYS A 184 -14.90 -2.71 2.40
N ARG A 185 -15.72 -3.26 3.29
CA ARG A 185 -15.30 -4.29 4.25
C ARG A 185 -15.61 -5.68 3.69
N ILE A 186 -14.65 -6.60 3.80
CA ILE A 186 -14.85 -8.03 3.53
C ILE A 186 -14.92 -8.74 4.87
N LYS A 187 -16.14 -8.80 5.44
CA LYS A 187 -16.41 -9.37 6.77
C LYS A 187 -15.39 -8.81 7.80
N ASP A 188 -14.81 -9.72 8.61
CA ASP A 188 -13.76 -9.39 9.59
C ASP A 188 -12.35 -9.74 9.06
N ILE A 189 -12.20 -9.85 7.73
CA ILE A 189 -10.95 -10.28 7.08
C ILE A 189 -10.11 -9.08 6.65
N ALA A 190 -10.68 -8.19 5.84
CA ALA A 190 -9.96 -7.08 5.26
C ALA A 190 -10.84 -5.86 4.98
N ILE A 191 -10.20 -4.71 4.84
CA ILE A 191 -10.79 -3.45 4.40
C ILE A 191 -10.09 -2.99 3.12
N PHE A 192 -10.89 -2.46 2.20
CA PHE A 192 -10.46 -1.67 1.05
C PHE A 192 -11.00 -0.27 1.24
N CYS A 193 -10.16 0.71 1.11
CA CYS A 193 -10.55 2.08 1.45
C CYS A 193 -9.82 3.09 0.58
N VAL A 194 -10.49 4.21 0.33
CA VAL A 194 -9.92 5.40 -0.28
C VAL A 194 -10.14 6.58 0.66
N GLY A 195 -9.05 7.22 1.06
CA GLY A 195 -9.05 8.49 1.78
C GLY A 195 -8.62 9.62 0.87
N ARG A 196 -9.05 10.85 1.14
CA ARG A 196 -8.63 12.05 0.41
C ARG A 196 -8.05 13.08 1.36
N LYS A 197 -6.89 13.62 1.02
CA LYS A 197 -6.29 14.74 1.75
C LYS A 197 -7.09 16.03 1.51
N GLN A 198 -7.45 16.71 2.60
CA GLN A 198 -8.21 17.97 2.62
C GLN A 198 -7.28 19.20 2.49
#